data_e80000f1673828f29aec54cafac5ec35
#
_entry.id   e80000f1673828f29aec54cafac5ec35
#
_cell.length_a   1.000
_cell.length_b   1.000
_cell.length_c   1.000
_cell.angle_alpha   90.00
_cell.angle_beta   90.00
_cell.angle_gamma   90.00
#
_symmetry.space_group_name_H-M   'P 1'
#
loop_
_entity.id
_entity.type
_entity.pdbx_description
1 polymer ?
#
loop_
_entity_poly.entity_id
_entity_poly.type
_entity_poly.pdbx_seq_one_letter_code
_entity_poly.pdbx_strand_id
1 'polypeptide(L)'
;GSALREGIMAIASGMYDVVLVGGMEKMTSLPTEGVTDVLATAADCIYEVPTGLTFPGIYGALAKAHMDRYETNLNHLLKVGIKNHNNGSLNPKAQFNVTIKQMMERRQARAEQRGESIPEWKDELEFLNDPISNPWVAWPLRLYDCAPITDGASCLLLTSSEIASNFTEKPVQIVGTGQATGRPLHAAEELTSLSAAKHASSQAYQMAGITPQDVQVAEVHDCFTIAEIIASEDLGFFEPGAGPRAVDEGRTSLAGDRPINTSGGLKSKGHPVGASGVAQVIEVFHQLRGEAGLRQLPNPDLEVGLTHNVGGTGGTCVVHILRRG
;
A
#
# COMPACT_ATOMS: atom_id res chain seq x y z
N GLY A 1 8.57 -1.02 7.68
CA GLY A 1 8.45 0.34 8.25
C GLY A 1 9.27 0.45 9.53
N SER A 2 8.99 -0.33 10.55
CA SER A 2 9.66 -0.21 11.87
C SER A 2 11.18 -0.37 11.79
N ALA A 3 11.70 -1.32 11.00
CA ALA A 3 13.15 -1.48 10.82
C ALA A 3 13.83 -0.20 10.31
N LEU A 4 13.15 0.55 9.41
CA LEU A 4 13.66 1.85 8.96
C LEU A 4 13.70 2.86 10.11
N ARG A 5 12.66 2.90 10.95
CA ARG A 5 12.64 3.79 12.11
C ARG A 5 13.78 3.49 13.08
N GLU A 6 14.08 2.21 13.35
CA GLU A 6 15.23 1.82 14.17
C GLU A 6 16.56 2.31 13.57
N GLY A 7 16.72 2.17 12.23
CA GLY A 7 17.89 2.71 11.53
C GLY A 7 18.01 4.22 11.63
N ILE A 8 16.90 4.95 11.51
CA ILE A 8 16.86 6.41 11.71
C ILE A 8 17.30 6.78 13.14
N MET A 9 16.77 6.10 14.15
CA MET A 9 17.12 6.36 15.54
C MET A 9 18.60 6.06 15.82
N ALA A 10 19.14 4.98 15.24
CA ALA A 10 20.55 4.62 15.37
C ALA A 10 21.49 5.72 14.84
N ILE A 11 21.15 6.33 13.68
CA ILE A 11 21.92 7.46 13.13
C ILE A 11 21.67 8.73 13.95
N ALA A 12 20.41 9.07 14.24
CA ALA A 12 20.07 10.28 14.98
C ALA A 12 20.64 10.32 16.42
N SER A 13 20.87 9.15 17.02
CA SER A 13 21.53 9.04 18.33
C SER A 13 23.05 9.25 18.29
N GLY A 14 23.64 9.32 17.08
CA GLY A 14 25.09 9.40 16.88
C GLY A 14 25.85 8.10 17.16
N MET A 15 25.15 6.96 17.31
CA MET A 15 25.80 5.65 17.51
C MET A 15 26.43 5.12 16.22
N TYR A 16 25.83 5.45 15.07
CA TYR A 16 26.28 4.97 13.76
C TYR A 16 26.13 6.09 12.71
N ASP A 17 27.09 6.18 11.81
CA ASP A 17 27.04 7.11 10.66
C ASP A 17 26.41 6.46 9.43
N VAL A 18 26.43 5.11 9.36
CA VAL A 18 25.90 4.33 8.24
C VAL A 18 25.15 3.11 8.76
N VAL A 19 23.93 2.91 8.30
CA VAL A 19 23.06 1.80 8.67
C VAL A 19 22.43 1.17 7.44
N LEU A 20 22.57 -0.14 7.26
CA LEU A 20 21.83 -0.90 6.25
C LEU A 20 20.52 -1.39 6.86
N VAL A 21 19.41 -1.03 6.21
CA VAL A 21 18.06 -1.47 6.60
C VAL A 21 17.52 -2.39 5.53
N GLY A 22 17.03 -3.56 5.94
CA GLY A 22 16.48 -4.54 5.01
C GLY A 22 15.29 -5.30 5.58
N GLY A 23 14.58 -5.97 4.69
CA GLY A 23 13.53 -6.90 5.02
C GLY A 23 13.35 -7.91 3.91
N MET A 24 12.92 -9.11 4.25
CA MET A 24 12.65 -10.20 3.32
C MET A 24 11.44 -11.01 3.79
N GLU A 25 10.84 -11.71 2.84
CA GLU A 25 9.75 -12.63 3.12
C GLU A 25 9.77 -13.79 2.13
N LYS A 26 9.45 -14.99 2.64
CA LYS A 26 9.31 -16.22 1.86
C LYS A 26 7.98 -16.89 2.20
N MET A 27 6.94 -16.55 1.44
CA MET A 27 5.56 -17.00 1.70
C MET A 27 5.17 -18.22 0.85
N THR A 28 5.71 -18.33 -0.37
CA THR A 28 5.30 -19.37 -1.33
C THR A 28 5.75 -20.79 -0.99
N SER A 29 6.44 -21.00 0.13
CA SER A 29 6.78 -22.32 0.67
C SER A 29 5.59 -23.04 1.31
N LEU A 30 4.49 -22.32 1.57
CA LEU A 30 3.26 -22.86 2.14
C LEU A 30 2.09 -22.72 1.15
N PRO A 31 1.07 -23.59 1.21
CA PRO A 31 -0.18 -23.37 0.50
C PRO A 31 -0.91 -22.16 1.09
N THR A 32 -1.90 -21.63 0.35
CA THR A 32 -2.62 -20.40 0.71
C THR A 32 -3.21 -20.46 2.11
N GLU A 33 -3.79 -21.60 2.50
CA GLU A 33 -4.36 -21.82 3.83
C GLU A 33 -3.30 -21.70 4.92
N GLY A 34 -2.14 -22.33 4.73
CA GLY A 34 -1.02 -22.25 5.66
C GLY A 34 -0.44 -20.84 5.79
N VAL A 35 -0.37 -20.10 4.69
CA VAL A 35 0.03 -18.67 4.72
C VAL A 35 -1.01 -17.87 5.51
N THR A 36 -2.30 -18.10 5.28
CA THR A 36 -3.37 -17.40 5.99
C THR A 36 -3.30 -17.63 7.49
N ASP A 37 -3.05 -18.87 7.93
CA ASP A 37 -2.90 -19.22 9.35
C ASP A 37 -1.68 -18.52 9.98
N VAL A 38 -0.54 -18.53 9.29
CA VAL A 38 0.67 -17.85 9.77
C VAL A 38 0.44 -16.34 9.86
N LEU A 39 -0.17 -15.72 8.85
CA LEU A 39 -0.49 -14.29 8.87
C LEU A 39 -1.46 -13.95 10.02
N ALA A 40 -2.43 -14.81 10.33
CA ALA A 40 -3.39 -14.59 11.39
C ALA A 40 -2.72 -14.42 12.78
N THR A 41 -1.49 -14.91 12.97
CA THR A 41 -0.74 -14.68 14.22
C THR A 41 -0.38 -13.22 14.47
N ALA A 42 -0.52 -12.34 13.47
CA ALA A 42 -0.36 -10.89 13.63
C ALA A 42 -1.67 -10.16 14.00
N ALA A 43 -2.78 -10.90 14.16
CA ALA A 43 -4.03 -10.41 14.73
C ALA A 43 -4.13 -10.80 16.22
N ASP A 44 -5.22 -10.41 16.90
CA ASP A 44 -5.45 -10.80 18.29
C ASP A 44 -5.75 -12.31 18.38
N CYS A 45 -4.85 -13.05 19.03
CA CYS A 45 -4.92 -14.49 19.14
C CYS A 45 -5.89 -14.99 20.24
N ILE A 46 -6.50 -14.10 21.01
CA ILE A 46 -7.42 -14.44 22.09
C ILE A 46 -8.87 -14.22 21.66
N TYR A 47 -9.19 -13.10 21.04
CA TYR A 47 -10.57 -12.70 20.73
C TYR A 47 -10.91 -12.75 19.24
N GLU A 48 -9.93 -12.56 18.35
CA GLU A 48 -10.18 -12.46 16.89
C GLU A 48 -9.90 -13.78 16.17
N VAL A 49 -8.69 -14.30 16.25
CA VAL A 49 -8.30 -15.54 15.55
C VAL A 49 -9.16 -16.74 15.91
N PRO A 50 -9.49 -17.02 17.21
CA PRO A 50 -10.31 -18.17 17.57
C PRO A 50 -11.73 -18.15 17.02
N THR A 51 -12.24 -16.98 16.58
CA THR A 51 -13.54 -16.85 15.90
C THR A 51 -13.49 -17.22 14.42
N GLY A 52 -12.31 -17.58 13.89
CA GLY A 52 -12.09 -17.84 12.46
C GLY A 52 -11.81 -16.57 11.64
N LEU A 53 -11.56 -15.44 12.30
CA LEU A 53 -11.31 -14.18 11.61
C LEU A 53 -9.91 -14.19 11.00
N THR A 54 -9.86 -13.98 9.69
CA THR A 54 -8.62 -13.84 8.90
C THR A 54 -8.49 -12.40 8.39
N PHE A 55 -7.31 -12.02 7.86
CA PHE A 55 -7.11 -10.67 7.33
C PHE A 55 -8.16 -10.25 6.28
N PRO A 56 -8.53 -11.09 5.28
CA PRO A 56 -9.63 -10.74 4.39
C PRO A 56 -10.95 -10.47 5.12
N GLY A 57 -11.27 -11.25 6.16
CA GLY A 57 -12.48 -11.05 6.97
C GLY A 57 -12.44 -9.72 7.75
N ILE A 58 -11.28 -9.39 8.33
CA ILE A 58 -11.06 -8.14 9.07
C ILE A 58 -11.25 -6.93 8.14
N TYR A 59 -10.54 -6.91 7.01
CA TYR A 59 -10.66 -5.80 6.06
C TYR A 59 -12.01 -5.79 5.33
N GLY A 60 -12.69 -6.94 5.22
CA GLY A 60 -14.08 -7.02 4.80
C GLY A 60 -15.02 -6.29 5.75
N ALA A 61 -14.82 -6.44 7.08
CA ALA A 61 -15.59 -5.70 8.08
C ALA A 61 -15.32 -4.18 8.01
N LEU A 62 -14.05 -3.77 7.83
CA LEU A 62 -13.69 -2.36 7.63
C LEU A 62 -14.37 -1.79 6.36
N ALA A 63 -14.31 -2.55 5.24
CA ALA A 63 -14.93 -2.15 3.99
C ALA A 63 -16.46 -2.00 4.15
N LYS A 64 -17.10 -2.96 4.82
CA LYS A 64 -18.56 -2.89 5.09
C LYS A 64 -18.92 -1.67 5.93
N ALA A 65 -18.18 -1.41 7.00
CA ALA A 65 -18.39 -0.24 7.85
C ALA A 65 -18.25 1.07 7.06
N HIS A 66 -17.24 1.14 6.18
CA HIS A 66 -17.01 2.31 5.34
C HIS A 66 -18.14 2.49 4.29
N MET A 67 -18.62 1.37 3.71
CA MET A 67 -19.77 1.40 2.79
C MET A 67 -21.05 1.88 3.49
N ASP A 68 -21.28 1.45 4.72
CA ASP A 68 -22.47 1.85 5.47
C ASP A 68 -22.46 3.32 5.88
N ARG A 69 -21.29 3.88 6.12
CA ARG A 69 -21.14 5.24 6.63
C ARG A 69 -20.99 6.30 5.54
N TYR A 70 -20.31 5.96 4.42
CA TYR A 70 -19.86 6.94 3.44
C TYR A 70 -20.27 6.62 2.00
N GLU A 71 -21.26 5.76 1.79
CA GLU A 71 -21.76 5.37 0.46
C GLU A 71 -20.70 4.77 -0.47
N THR A 72 -19.57 4.29 0.09
CA THR A 72 -18.57 3.54 -0.66
C THR A 72 -19.23 2.31 -1.27
N ASN A 73 -18.91 2.00 -2.50
CA ASN A 73 -19.48 0.84 -3.20
C ASN A 73 -18.38 -0.08 -3.76
N LEU A 74 -18.78 -1.24 -4.25
CA LEU A 74 -17.85 -2.25 -4.78
C LEU A 74 -16.98 -1.72 -5.91
N ASN A 75 -17.52 -0.86 -6.78
CA ASN A 75 -16.76 -0.32 -7.90
C ASN A 75 -15.63 0.61 -7.45
N HIS A 76 -15.78 1.33 -6.33
CA HIS A 76 -14.70 2.12 -5.76
C HIS A 76 -13.51 1.25 -5.38
N LEU A 77 -13.77 0.08 -4.75
CA LEU A 77 -12.73 -0.88 -4.39
C LEU A 77 -12.04 -1.44 -5.65
N LEU A 78 -12.83 -1.87 -6.64
CA LEU A 78 -12.30 -2.41 -7.89
C LEU A 78 -11.46 -1.39 -8.67
N LYS A 79 -11.83 -0.09 -8.64
CA LYS A 79 -11.07 0.98 -9.28
C LYS A 79 -9.71 1.21 -8.64
N VAL A 80 -9.57 1.05 -7.31
CA VAL A 80 -8.25 1.01 -6.65
C VAL A 80 -7.41 -0.13 -7.23
N GLY A 81 -8.00 -1.32 -7.36
CA GLY A 81 -7.34 -2.48 -7.98
C GLY A 81 -6.88 -2.20 -9.41
N ILE A 82 -7.77 -1.65 -10.26
CA ILE A 82 -7.45 -1.28 -11.65
C ILE A 82 -6.29 -0.28 -11.68
N LYS A 83 -6.37 0.80 -10.89
CA LYS A 83 -5.32 1.83 -10.80
C LYS A 83 -3.97 1.22 -10.41
N ASN A 84 -3.94 0.39 -9.36
CA ASN A 84 -2.69 -0.19 -8.88
C ASN A 84 -2.11 -1.20 -9.88
N HIS A 85 -2.93 -1.95 -10.62
CA HIS A 85 -2.44 -2.78 -11.72
C HIS A 85 -1.93 -1.95 -12.90
N ASN A 86 -2.56 -0.81 -13.22
CA ASN A 86 -2.05 0.10 -14.25
C ASN A 86 -0.65 0.63 -13.86
N ASN A 87 -0.47 1.06 -12.61
CA ASN A 87 0.83 1.50 -12.10
C ASN A 87 1.85 0.35 -12.08
N GLY A 88 1.45 -0.82 -11.59
CA GLY A 88 2.30 -2.02 -11.53
C GLY A 88 2.73 -2.53 -12.91
N SER A 89 1.91 -2.33 -13.95
CA SER A 89 2.29 -2.70 -15.32
C SER A 89 3.50 -1.92 -15.83
N LEU A 90 3.78 -0.75 -15.25
CA LEU A 90 4.96 0.07 -15.54
C LEU A 90 6.16 -0.28 -14.66
N ASN A 91 5.99 -1.17 -13.68
CA ASN A 91 7.03 -1.56 -12.75
C ASN A 91 7.62 -2.92 -13.12
N PRO A 92 8.86 -3.00 -13.63
CA PRO A 92 9.46 -4.27 -14.04
C PRO A 92 9.69 -5.26 -12.88
N LYS A 93 9.60 -4.79 -11.63
CA LYS A 93 9.72 -5.63 -10.42
C LYS A 93 8.36 -6.05 -9.86
N ALA A 94 7.24 -5.62 -10.46
CA ALA A 94 5.93 -6.01 -9.99
C ALA A 94 5.64 -7.49 -10.26
N GLN A 95 5.04 -8.18 -9.29
CA GLN A 95 4.57 -9.55 -9.44
C GLN A 95 3.52 -9.64 -10.55
N PHE A 96 2.59 -8.69 -10.59
CA PHE A 96 1.62 -8.51 -11.66
C PHE A 96 2.02 -7.30 -12.54
N ASN A 97 3.03 -7.49 -13.38
CA ASN A 97 3.44 -6.49 -14.37
C ASN A 97 2.48 -6.49 -15.58
N VAL A 98 1.18 -6.38 -15.30
CA VAL A 98 0.12 -6.40 -16.31
C VAL A 98 -1.09 -5.59 -15.81
N THR A 99 -1.78 -4.92 -16.72
CA THR A 99 -3.04 -4.22 -16.42
C THR A 99 -4.20 -5.21 -16.29
N ILE A 100 -5.27 -4.81 -15.61
CA ILE A 100 -6.51 -5.60 -15.57
C ILE A 100 -7.08 -5.81 -16.98
N LYS A 101 -7.01 -4.80 -17.83
CA LYS A 101 -7.41 -4.91 -19.24
C LYS A 101 -6.66 -6.04 -19.96
N GLN A 102 -5.34 -6.09 -19.82
CA GLN A 102 -4.54 -7.16 -20.42
C GLN A 102 -4.89 -8.55 -19.84
N MET A 103 -5.22 -8.63 -18.55
CA MET A 103 -5.68 -9.89 -17.95
C MET A 103 -7.01 -10.35 -18.53
N MET A 104 -7.96 -9.42 -18.69
CA MET A 104 -9.26 -9.64 -19.33
C MET A 104 -9.09 -10.17 -20.76
N GLU A 105 -8.31 -9.46 -21.57
CA GLU A 105 -8.03 -9.81 -22.98
C GLU A 105 -7.36 -11.20 -23.09
N ARG A 106 -6.40 -11.50 -22.21
CA ARG A 106 -5.76 -12.84 -22.18
C ARG A 106 -6.75 -13.94 -21.82
N ARG A 107 -7.73 -13.67 -20.97
CA ARG A 107 -8.75 -14.66 -20.59
C ARG A 107 -9.74 -14.91 -21.73
N GLN A 108 -10.15 -13.86 -22.45
CA GLN A 108 -10.97 -13.98 -23.68
C GLN A 108 -10.23 -14.79 -24.76
N ALA A 109 -8.97 -14.45 -25.03
CA ALA A 109 -8.17 -15.19 -26.01
C ALA A 109 -7.97 -16.67 -25.64
N ARG A 110 -7.84 -16.99 -24.35
CA ARG A 110 -7.76 -18.40 -23.90
C ARG A 110 -9.06 -19.15 -24.09
N ALA A 111 -10.20 -18.52 -23.84
CA ALA A 111 -11.52 -19.14 -24.06
C ALA A 111 -11.68 -19.45 -25.58
N GLU A 112 -11.35 -18.50 -26.45
CA GLU A 112 -11.36 -18.69 -27.89
C GLU A 112 -10.49 -19.87 -28.35
N GLN A 113 -9.23 -19.92 -27.87
CA GLN A 113 -8.30 -21.01 -28.18
C GLN A 113 -8.79 -22.39 -27.72
N ARG A 114 -9.58 -22.45 -26.67
CA ARG A 114 -10.15 -23.69 -26.14
C ARG A 114 -11.50 -24.06 -26.76
N GLY A 115 -12.05 -23.21 -27.64
CA GLY A 115 -13.40 -23.39 -28.19
C GLY A 115 -14.51 -23.25 -27.15
N GLU A 116 -14.23 -22.54 -26.04
CA GLU A 116 -15.17 -22.22 -24.99
C GLU A 116 -15.97 -20.96 -25.38
N SER A 117 -17.10 -20.72 -24.71
CA SER A 117 -17.83 -19.46 -24.87
C SER A 117 -16.95 -18.30 -24.44
N ILE A 118 -16.74 -17.33 -25.35
CA ILE A 118 -15.92 -16.13 -25.06
C ILE A 118 -16.75 -15.21 -24.16
N PRO A 119 -16.25 -14.83 -22.96
CA PRO A 119 -16.95 -13.89 -22.10
C PRO A 119 -17.04 -12.49 -22.74
N GLU A 120 -18.22 -11.87 -22.65
CA GLU A 120 -18.51 -10.58 -23.29
C GLU A 120 -18.33 -9.41 -22.29
N TRP A 121 -17.15 -9.29 -21.67
CA TRP A 121 -16.84 -8.10 -20.84
C TRP A 121 -16.46 -6.92 -21.76
N LYS A 122 -17.06 -5.75 -21.51
CA LYS A 122 -16.80 -4.52 -22.25
C LYS A 122 -15.62 -3.73 -21.69
N ASP A 123 -15.43 -3.81 -20.36
CA ASP A 123 -14.40 -3.08 -19.66
C ASP A 123 -13.88 -3.87 -18.44
N GLU A 124 -12.89 -3.31 -17.76
CA GLU A 124 -12.26 -3.89 -16.59
C GLU A 124 -13.23 -4.05 -15.41
N LEU A 125 -14.22 -3.16 -15.26
CA LEU A 125 -15.20 -3.25 -14.20
C LEU A 125 -16.16 -4.41 -14.42
N GLU A 126 -16.64 -4.64 -15.64
CA GLU A 126 -17.46 -5.82 -15.96
C GLU A 126 -16.67 -7.11 -15.73
N PHE A 127 -15.39 -7.17 -16.13
CA PHE A 127 -14.50 -8.30 -15.85
C PHE A 127 -14.32 -8.56 -14.35
N LEU A 128 -14.09 -7.51 -13.55
CA LEU A 128 -13.89 -7.63 -12.12
C LEU A 128 -15.19 -7.83 -11.34
N ASN A 129 -16.34 -7.49 -11.89
CA ASN A 129 -17.65 -7.78 -11.30
C ASN A 129 -18.15 -9.20 -11.60
N ASP A 130 -17.58 -9.89 -12.59
CA ASP A 130 -17.90 -11.28 -12.87
C ASP A 130 -17.36 -12.21 -11.75
N PRO A 131 -18.23 -12.94 -11.02
CA PRO A 131 -17.82 -13.77 -9.89
C PRO A 131 -16.95 -14.96 -10.30
N ILE A 132 -16.96 -15.38 -11.57
CA ILE A 132 -16.07 -16.44 -12.06
C ILE A 132 -14.65 -15.88 -12.28
N SER A 133 -14.54 -14.66 -12.73
CA SER A 133 -13.25 -14.00 -12.97
C SER A 133 -12.64 -13.46 -11.69
N ASN A 134 -13.48 -12.96 -10.79
CA ASN A 134 -13.10 -12.33 -9.54
C ASN A 134 -14.00 -12.84 -8.39
N PRO A 135 -13.74 -14.06 -7.88
CA PRO A 135 -14.54 -14.67 -6.83
C PRO A 135 -14.44 -13.91 -5.51
N TRP A 136 -15.49 -14.06 -4.69
CA TRP A 136 -15.50 -13.57 -3.32
C TRP A 136 -14.45 -14.30 -2.45
N VAL A 137 -13.71 -13.52 -1.67
CA VAL A 137 -12.78 -14.03 -0.65
C VAL A 137 -13.38 -13.86 0.75
N ALA A 138 -13.80 -12.64 1.07
CA ALA A 138 -14.53 -12.31 2.29
C ALA A 138 -15.37 -11.06 1.99
N TRP A 139 -16.70 -11.23 1.92
CA TRP A 139 -17.58 -10.13 1.52
C TRP A 139 -17.32 -8.82 2.32
N PRO A 140 -17.20 -7.66 1.68
CA PRO A 140 -17.40 -7.35 0.26
C PRO A 140 -16.13 -7.45 -0.61
N LEU A 141 -15.05 -8.09 -0.12
CA LEU A 141 -13.79 -8.20 -0.83
C LEU A 141 -13.76 -9.42 -1.76
N ARG A 142 -13.26 -9.22 -2.96
CA ARG A 142 -13.01 -10.22 -3.98
C ARG A 142 -11.52 -10.50 -4.12
N LEU A 143 -11.15 -11.48 -4.93
CA LEU A 143 -9.76 -11.86 -5.16
C LEU A 143 -8.87 -10.68 -5.57
N TYR A 144 -9.34 -9.85 -6.50
CA TYR A 144 -8.59 -8.67 -6.95
C TYR A 144 -8.66 -7.49 -5.97
N ASP A 145 -9.34 -7.60 -4.85
CA ASP A 145 -9.24 -6.65 -3.73
C ASP A 145 -8.11 -7.01 -2.75
N CYS A 146 -7.58 -8.23 -2.82
CA CYS A 146 -6.55 -8.74 -1.93
C CYS A 146 -5.14 -8.63 -2.54
N ALA A 147 -4.13 -8.28 -1.74
CA ALA A 147 -2.73 -8.38 -2.17
C ALA A 147 -2.34 -9.86 -2.33
N PRO A 148 -1.46 -10.20 -3.28
CA PRO A 148 -1.02 -11.58 -3.50
C PRO A 148 -0.03 -12.05 -2.45
N ILE A 149 0.05 -13.38 -2.28
CA ILE A 149 1.15 -14.04 -1.59
C ILE A 149 2.42 -13.84 -2.42
N THR A 150 3.48 -13.31 -1.81
CA THR A 150 4.67 -12.85 -2.52
C THR A 150 5.94 -13.20 -1.75
N ASP A 151 6.95 -13.70 -2.47
CA ASP A 151 8.32 -13.74 -2.00
C ASP A 151 9.06 -12.48 -2.43
N GLY A 152 9.95 -11.97 -1.61
CA GLY A 152 10.76 -10.82 -1.99
C GLY A 152 11.63 -10.28 -0.87
N ALA A 153 12.56 -9.42 -1.27
CA ALA A 153 13.45 -8.70 -0.37
C ALA A 153 13.65 -7.27 -0.85
N SER A 154 13.92 -6.38 0.10
CA SER A 154 14.28 -5.00 -0.16
C SER A 154 15.27 -4.50 0.89
N CYS A 155 16.20 -3.64 0.48
CA CYS A 155 17.14 -3.00 1.40
C CYS A 155 17.50 -1.59 0.92
N LEU A 156 17.87 -0.74 1.86
CA LEU A 156 18.37 0.60 1.62
C LEU A 156 19.47 0.95 2.62
N LEU A 157 20.32 1.92 2.24
CA LEU A 157 21.37 2.45 3.07
C LEU A 157 20.92 3.81 3.63
N LEU A 158 21.06 3.99 4.94
CA LEU A 158 20.91 5.26 5.63
C LEU A 158 22.29 5.79 6.01
N THR A 159 22.47 7.10 5.90
CA THR A 159 23.67 7.77 6.37
C THR A 159 23.30 9.03 7.15
N SER A 160 24.23 9.50 8.01
CA SER A 160 24.11 10.85 8.54
C SER A 160 24.21 11.89 7.42
N SER A 161 23.62 13.06 7.61
CA SER A 161 23.60 14.12 6.59
C SER A 161 25.00 14.63 6.25
N GLU A 162 25.92 14.59 7.22
CA GLU A 162 27.30 15.08 7.07
C GLU A 162 28.11 14.28 6.04
N ILE A 163 27.81 12.99 5.90
CA ILE A 163 28.55 12.12 4.97
C ILE A 163 27.74 11.68 3.77
N ALA A 164 26.49 12.12 3.65
CA ALA A 164 25.59 11.71 2.55
C ALA A 164 26.18 11.99 1.16
N SER A 165 26.92 13.10 1.00
CA SER A 165 27.62 13.47 -0.24
C SER A 165 28.71 12.48 -0.68
N ASN A 166 29.21 11.64 0.24
CA ASN A 166 30.19 10.59 -0.10
C ASN A 166 29.52 9.42 -0.85
N PHE A 167 28.21 9.31 -0.80
CA PHE A 167 27.44 8.21 -1.39
C PHE A 167 26.64 8.63 -2.63
N THR A 168 26.20 9.90 -2.71
CA THR A 168 25.35 10.36 -3.80
C THR A 168 25.38 11.89 -3.93
N GLU A 169 25.26 12.36 -5.18
CA GLU A 169 25.07 13.79 -5.47
C GLU A 169 23.60 14.25 -5.31
N LYS A 170 22.67 13.31 -5.20
CA LYS A 170 21.23 13.55 -5.06
C LYS A 170 20.70 12.87 -3.79
N PRO A 171 21.03 13.34 -2.60
CA PRO A 171 20.52 12.74 -1.37
C PRO A 171 19.00 12.93 -1.26
N VAL A 172 18.33 12.00 -0.60
CA VAL A 172 16.94 12.13 -0.17
C VAL A 172 16.94 12.04 1.35
N GLN A 173 16.39 13.07 1.99
CA GLN A 173 16.38 13.19 3.43
C GLN A 173 15.10 12.59 4.01
N ILE A 174 15.19 11.89 5.13
CA ILE A 174 14.03 11.53 5.95
C ILE A 174 13.84 12.66 6.96
N VAL A 175 12.84 13.50 6.70
CA VAL A 175 12.58 14.71 7.49
C VAL A 175 11.52 14.51 8.57
N GLY A 176 10.75 13.41 8.49
CA GLY A 176 9.74 13.08 9.47
C GLY A 176 9.57 11.58 9.64
N THR A 177 9.35 11.12 10.86
CA THR A 177 9.00 9.75 11.17
C THR A 177 8.04 9.70 12.35
N GLY A 178 7.01 8.87 12.24
CA GLY A 178 6.07 8.61 13.31
C GLY A 178 5.73 7.13 13.40
N GLN A 179 5.50 6.66 14.61
CA GLN A 179 5.02 5.30 14.86
C GLN A 179 4.02 5.32 15.99
N ALA A 180 2.94 4.58 15.82
CA ALA A 180 1.91 4.44 16.83
C ALA A 180 1.37 3.02 16.87
N THR A 181 0.84 2.64 18.02
CA THR A 181 0.14 1.38 18.24
C THR A 181 -1.37 1.65 18.28
N GLY A 182 -2.13 0.89 17.53
CA GLY A 182 -3.58 0.92 17.52
C GLY A 182 -4.20 -0.14 18.44
N ARG A 183 -5.52 -0.15 18.48
CA ARG A 183 -6.30 -1.19 19.15
C ARG A 183 -6.59 -2.34 18.17
N PRO A 184 -6.75 -3.57 18.66
CA PRO A 184 -7.25 -4.67 17.85
C PRO A 184 -8.69 -4.39 17.40
N LEU A 185 -9.17 -5.09 16.36
CA LEU A 185 -10.47 -4.83 15.75
C LEU A 185 -11.63 -4.88 16.75
N HIS A 186 -11.63 -5.88 17.63
CA HIS A 186 -12.70 -6.07 18.64
C HIS A 186 -12.76 -4.95 19.68
N ALA A 187 -11.70 -4.16 19.83
CA ALA A 187 -11.62 -3.02 20.75
C ALA A 187 -11.56 -1.66 20.01
N ALA A 188 -11.71 -1.68 18.68
CA ALA A 188 -11.73 -0.45 17.89
C ALA A 188 -12.98 0.36 18.17
N GLU A 189 -12.80 1.67 18.38
CA GLU A 189 -13.93 2.61 18.58
C GLU A 189 -14.64 2.91 17.25
N GLU A 190 -13.91 2.79 16.15
CA GLU A 190 -14.39 3.06 14.81
C GLU A 190 -13.73 2.09 13.82
N LEU A 191 -14.53 1.60 12.87
CA LEU A 191 -14.06 0.66 11.83
C LEU A 191 -13.75 1.35 10.49
N THR A 192 -14.00 2.64 10.36
CA THR A 192 -13.74 3.39 9.12
C THR A 192 -12.40 4.11 9.13
N SER A 193 -11.59 3.91 10.18
CA SER A 193 -10.32 4.61 10.39
C SER A 193 -9.38 3.78 11.26
N LEU A 194 -8.07 3.91 11.03
CA LEU A 194 -7.03 3.32 11.87
C LEU A 194 -6.39 4.41 12.74
N SER A 195 -6.71 4.44 14.03
CA SER A 195 -6.18 5.44 14.98
C SER A 195 -4.65 5.50 14.98
N ALA A 196 -3.97 4.35 14.82
CA ALA A 196 -2.52 4.30 14.70
C ALA A 196 -2.00 5.07 13.48
N ALA A 197 -2.70 5.04 12.35
CA ALA A 197 -2.31 5.78 11.15
C ALA A 197 -2.39 7.29 11.38
N LYS A 198 -3.48 7.77 11.98
CA LYS A 198 -3.64 9.20 12.35
C LYS A 198 -2.57 9.67 13.33
N HIS A 199 -2.27 8.89 14.37
CA HIS A 199 -1.25 9.26 15.35
C HIS A 199 0.17 9.23 14.74
N ALA A 200 0.51 8.21 13.97
CA ALA A 200 1.81 8.10 13.33
C ALA A 200 2.03 9.22 12.30
N SER A 201 1.02 9.53 11.48
CA SER A 201 1.11 10.62 10.50
C SER A 201 1.24 11.99 11.17
N SER A 202 0.46 12.25 12.23
CA SER A 202 0.56 13.50 13.00
C SER A 202 1.97 13.71 13.55
N GLN A 203 2.60 12.67 14.14
CA GLN A 203 3.99 12.74 14.62
C GLN A 203 4.97 13.05 13.46
N ALA A 204 4.81 12.37 12.32
CA ALA A 204 5.68 12.56 11.17
C ALA A 204 5.54 13.97 10.57
N TYR A 205 4.33 14.47 10.41
CA TYR A 205 4.05 15.83 9.94
C TYR A 205 4.62 16.89 10.87
N GLN A 206 4.40 16.73 12.18
CA GLN A 206 4.95 17.65 13.18
C GLN A 206 6.48 17.68 13.13
N MET A 207 7.15 16.53 13.04
CA MET A 207 8.61 16.44 12.94
C MET A 207 9.13 17.09 11.67
N ALA A 208 8.47 16.88 10.53
CA ALA A 208 8.85 17.44 9.23
C ALA A 208 8.50 18.93 9.07
N GLY A 209 7.65 19.50 9.94
CA GLY A 209 7.16 20.86 9.85
C GLY A 209 6.29 21.12 8.61
N ILE A 210 5.49 20.13 8.20
CA ILE A 210 4.61 20.19 7.03
C ILE A 210 3.18 19.77 7.35
N THR A 211 2.29 19.96 6.39
CA THR A 211 0.89 19.51 6.41
C THR A 211 0.66 18.37 5.41
N PRO A 212 -0.45 17.63 5.49
CA PRO A 212 -0.81 16.62 4.48
C PRO A 212 -0.86 17.17 3.05
N GLN A 213 -1.17 18.45 2.88
CA GLN A 213 -1.29 19.13 1.58
C GLN A 213 0.05 19.29 0.88
N ASP A 214 1.15 19.31 1.63
CA ASP A 214 2.51 19.45 1.09
C ASP A 214 3.05 18.13 0.50
N VAL A 215 2.41 16.99 0.81
CA VAL A 215 2.81 15.67 0.27
C VAL A 215 2.39 15.57 -1.19
N GLN A 216 3.32 15.27 -2.08
CA GLN A 216 3.12 15.23 -3.52
C GLN A 216 3.06 13.81 -4.09
N VAL A 217 3.54 12.81 -3.37
CA VAL A 217 3.48 11.39 -3.72
C VAL A 217 3.42 10.55 -2.45
N ALA A 218 2.65 9.46 -2.46
CA ALA A 218 2.59 8.56 -1.33
C ALA A 218 2.61 7.08 -1.75
N GLU A 219 3.32 6.26 -0.98
CA GLU A 219 3.19 4.80 -0.98
C GLU A 219 2.49 4.40 0.32
N VAL A 220 1.26 3.91 0.22
CA VAL A 220 0.46 3.49 1.38
C VAL A 220 0.30 1.97 1.41
N HIS A 221 -0.08 1.45 2.57
CA HIS A 221 -0.26 0.02 2.78
C HIS A 221 -1.62 -0.44 2.26
N ASP A 222 -1.68 -0.85 1.01
CA ASP A 222 -2.87 -1.33 0.31
C ASP A 222 -2.95 -2.86 0.25
N CYS A 223 -2.75 -3.53 1.40
CA CYS A 223 -2.90 -4.99 1.47
C CYS A 223 -4.30 -5.46 1.01
N PHE A 224 -5.29 -4.58 1.09
CA PHE A 224 -6.63 -4.68 0.48
C PHE A 224 -6.99 -3.32 -0.12
N THR A 225 -7.85 -3.32 -1.13
CA THR A 225 -8.24 -2.07 -1.83
C THR A 225 -8.87 -1.04 -0.89
N ILE A 226 -9.68 -1.47 0.07
CA ILE A 226 -10.25 -0.57 1.11
C ILE A 226 -9.17 0.09 1.97
N ALA A 227 -8.05 -0.59 2.21
CA ALA A 227 -6.98 -0.05 3.04
C ALA A 227 -6.33 1.19 2.40
N GLU A 228 -6.24 1.27 1.07
CA GLU A 228 -5.78 2.48 0.38
C GLU A 228 -6.74 3.66 0.60
N ILE A 229 -8.05 3.41 0.51
CA ILE A 229 -9.08 4.43 0.72
C ILE A 229 -8.98 4.97 2.15
N ILE A 230 -9.03 4.10 3.16
CA ILE A 230 -8.93 4.48 4.57
C ILE A 230 -7.60 5.21 4.84
N ALA A 231 -6.48 4.69 4.33
CA ALA A 231 -5.18 5.33 4.50
C ALA A 231 -5.15 6.75 3.91
N SER A 232 -5.76 6.97 2.73
CA SER A 232 -5.81 8.30 2.10
C SER A 232 -6.57 9.33 2.92
N GLU A 233 -7.56 8.88 3.69
CA GLU A 233 -8.35 9.70 4.61
C GLU A 233 -7.62 9.90 5.95
N ASP A 234 -7.10 8.83 6.55
CA ASP A 234 -6.39 8.88 7.84
C ASP A 234 -5.09 9.69 7.78
N LEU A 235 -4.44 9.73 6.62
CA LEU A 235 -3.27 10.57 6.37
C LEU A 235 -3.62 12.04 6.09
N GLY A 236 -4.91 12.38 5.99
CA GLY A 236 -5.39 13.74 5.76
C GLY A 236 -5.27 14.21 4.31
N PHE A 237 -5.13 13.30 3.36
CA PHE A 237 -5.14 13.67 1.93
C PHE A 237 -6.55 14.01 1.46
N PHE A 238 -7.54 13.32 2.00
CA PHE A 238 -8.96 13.54 1.77
C PHE A 238 -9.71 13.53 3.11
N GLU A 239 -10.85 14.25 3.15
CA GLU A 239 -11.74 14.19 4.29
C GLU A 239 -12.34 12.76 4.44
N PRO A 240 -12.73 12.35 5.66
CA PRO A 240 -13.38 11.07 5.87
C PRO A 240 -14.60 10.87 4.95
N GLY A 241 -14.59 9.78 4.19
CA GLY A 241 -15.61 9.45 3.20
C GLY A 241 -15.39 10.06 1.81
N ALA A 242 -14.37 10.90 1.61
CA ALA A 242 -14.07 11.50 0.31
C ALA A 242 -13.07 10.66 -0.53
N GLY A 243 -12.40 9.69 0.08
CA GLY A 243 -11.45 8.80 -0.61
C GLY A 243 -12.06 8.05 -1.81
N PRO A 244 -13.25 7.44 -1.70
CA PRO A 244 -13.90 6.75 -2.83
C PRO A 244 -14.12 7.65 -4.03
N ARG A 245 -14.60 8.87 -3.79
CA ARG A 245 -14.79 9.86 -4.84
C ARG A 245 -13.47 10.29 -5.48
N ALA A 246 -12.41 10.45 -4.68
CA ALA A 246 -11.09 10.79 -5.20
C ALA A 246 -10.52 9.69 -6.12
N VAL A 247 -10.82 8.42 -5.83
CA VAL A 247 -10.50 7.29 -6.72
C VAL A 247 -11.29 7.39 -8.02
N ASP A 248 -12.59 7.67 -7.95
CA ASP A 248 -13.47 7.81 -9.12
C ASP A 248 -13.04 8.95 -10.05
N GLU A 249 -12.63 10.07 -9.47
CA GLU A 249 -12.13 11.24 -10.19
C GLU A 249 -10.68 11.07 -10.69
N GLY A 250 -10.03 9.93 -10.41
CA GLY A 250 -8.66 9.63 -10.83
C GLY A 250 -7.59 10.46 -10.10
N ARG A 251 -7.93 11.11 -9.00
CA ARG A 251 -7.03 11.98 -8.23
C ARG A 251 -5.83 11.23 -7.65
N THR A 252 -6.00 9.92 -7.37
CA THR A 252 -4.93 9.06 -6.81
C THR A 252 -4.10 8.36 -7.88
N SER A 253 -4.38 8.56 -9.18
CA SER A 253 -3.62 8.00 -10.30
C SER A 253 -2.28 8.72 -10.51
N LEU A 254 -1.40 8.17 -11.38
CA LEU A 254 -0.13 8.82 -11.75
C LEU A 254 -0.31 10.24 -12.31
N ALA A 255 -1.42 10.50 -12.99
CA ALA A 255 -1.73 11.81 -13.56
C ALA A 255 -2.60 12.67 -12.63
N GLY A 256 -2.97 12.16 -11.48
CA GLY A 256 -3.81 12.87 -10.50
C GLY A 256 -3.03 13.90 -9.68
N ASP A 257 -3.78 14.66 -8.90
CA ASP A 257 -3.21 15.69 -8.01
C ASP A 257 -2.66 15.11 -6.68
N ARG A 258 -2.96 13.85 -6.39
CA ARG A 258 -2.49 13.12 -5.20
C ARG A 258 -2.09 11.68 -5.55
N PRO A 259 -1.00 11.48 -6.30
CA PRO A 259 -0.56 10.15 -6.72
C PRO A 259 -0.31 9.23 -5.52
N ILE A 260 -0.97 8.05 -5.51
CA ILE A 260 -0.83 7.05 -4.46
C ILE A 260 -0.46 5.71 -5.10
N ASN A 261 0.53 5.02 -4.50
CA ASN A 261 0.98 3.69 -4.91
C ASN A 261 1.47 3.64 -6.37
N THR A 262 2.38 4.56 -6.69
CA THR A 262 3.01 4.67 -8.02
C THR A 262 3.76 3.41 -8.41
N SER A 263 4.24 2.63 -7.43
CA SER A 263 4.90 1.33 -7.63
C SER A 263 3.96 0.22 -8.13
N GLY A 264 2.63 0.43 -8.04
CA GLY A 264 1.60 -0.58 -8.17
C GLY A 264 1.05 -1.03 -6.82
N GLY A 265 1.54 -0.46 -5.73
CA GLY A 265 1.16 -0.81 -4.35
C GLY A 265 1.48 -2.27 -4.01
N LEU A 266 1.06 -2.71 -2.83
CA LEU A 266 1.15 -4.11 -2.43
C LEU A 266 0.25 -4.99 -3.30
N LYS A 267 -0.80 -4.40 -3.85
CA LYS A 267 -1.82 -5.06 -4.65
C LYS A 267 -1.28 -5.62 -5.96
N SER A 268 -0.45 -4.87 -6.69
CA SER A 268 0.10 -5.29 -7.99
C SER A 268 1.60 -5.56 -7.94
N LYS A 269 2.36 -4.70 -7.26
CA LYS A 269 3.81 -4.92 -7.06
C LYS A 269 4.07 -6.23 -6.32
N GLY A 270 3.23 -6.59 -5.37
CA GLY A 270 3.35 -7.72 -4.48
C GLY A 270 3.59 -7.30 -3.03
N HIS A 271 3.31 -8.22 -2.11
CA HIS A 271 3.34 -7.97 -0.67
C HIS A 271 4.21 -9.00 0.08
N PRO A 272 5.53 -9.03 -0.15
CA PRO A 272 6.43 -9.75 0.75
C PRO A 272 6.44 -8.98 2.08
N VAL A 273 5.73 -9.49 3.10
CA VAL A 273 5.32 -8.74 4.30
C VAL A 273 6.50 -8.05 4.98
N GLY A 274 7.59 -8.79 5.24
CA GLY A 274 8.79 -8.24 5.87
C GLY A 274 9.56 -7.21 5.01
N ALA A 275 9.39 -7.22 3.68
CA ALA A 275 10.09 -6.32 2.77
C ALA A 275 9.28 -5.07 2.39
N SER A 276 7.94 -5.13 2.48
CA SER A 276 7.03 -4.12 1.91
C SER A 276 7.30 -2.70 2.40
N GLY A 277 7.53 -2.51 3.70
CA GLY A 277 7.76 -1.17 4.26
C GLY A 277 9.06 -0.52 3.77
N VAL A 278 10.11 -1.30 3.52
CA VAL A 278 11.36 -0.81 2.90
C VAL A 278 11.14 -0.53 1.40
N ALA A 279 10.41 -1.40 0.71
CA ALA A 279 10.11 -1.23 -0.72
C ALA A 279 9.28 0.04 -1.00
N GLN A 280 8.37 0.43 -0.11
CA GLN A 280 7.63 1.70 -0.21
C GLN A 280 8.58 2.90 -0.19
N VAL A 281 9.55 2.90 0.73
CA VAL A 281 10.54 3.97 0.82
C VAL A 281 11.42 4.04 -0.43
N ILE A 282 11.81 2.90 -0.99
CA ILE A 282 12.60 2.82 -2.23
C ILE A 282 11.83 3.45 -3.41
N GLU A 283 10.53 3.21 -3.52
CA GLU A 283 9.74 3.83 -4.60
C GLU A 283 9.69 5.35 -4.45
N VAL A 284 9.37 5.86 -3.25
CA VAL A 284 9.36 7.31 -3.00
C VAL A 284 10.75 7.92 -3.23
N PHE A 285 11.82 7.23 -2.82
CA PHE A 285 13.18 7.64 -3.08
C PHE A 285 13.47 7.79 -4.58
N HIS A 286 13.07 6.81 -5.40
CA HIS A 286 13.24 6.89 -6.85
C HIS A 286 12.42 8.01 -7.48
N GLN A 287 11.17 8.23 -7.03
CA GLN A 287 10.33 9.31 -7.51
C GLN A 287 10.98 10.68 -7.25
N LEU A 288 11.45 10.93 -6.02
CA LEU A 288 12.09 12.20 -5.63
C LEU A 288 13.41 12.46 -6.38
N ARG A 289 14.10 11.43 -6.84
CA ARG A 289 15.35 11.53 -7.60
C ARG A 289 15.14 11.65 -9.11
N GLY A 290 13.91 11.46 -9.60
CA GLY A 290 13.64 11.37 -11.03
C GLY A 290 14.10 10.04 -11.67
N GLU A 291 14.16 8.97 -10.88
CA GLU A 291 14.72 7.66 -11.27
C GLU A 291 13.68 6.54 -11.31
N ALA A 292 12.38 6.87 -11.24
CA ALA A 292 11.31 5.86 -11.22
C ALA A 292 10.98 5.27 -12.60
N GLY A 293 11.69 5.66 -13.67
CA GLY A 293 11.51 5.14 -15.02
C GLY A 293 10.12 5.47 -15.58
N LEU A 294 9.40 4.48 -16.12
CA LEU A 294 8.07 4.68 -16.70
C LEU A 294 7.00 5.12 -15.68
N ARG A 295 7.27 4.95 -14.38
CA ARG A 295 6.38 5.37 -13.29
C ARG A 295 6.67 6.79 -12.80
N GLN A 296 7.70 7.42 -13.33
CA GLN A 296 8.09 8.75 -12.90
C GLN A 296 6.95 9.75 -13.06
N LEU A 297 6.61 10.42 -11.97
CA LEU A 297 5.63 11.49 -12.00
C LEU A 297 6.12 12.65 -12.87
N PRO A 298 5.24 13.24 -13.68
CA PRO A 298 5.61 14.33 -14.60
C PRO A 298 5.78 15.69 -13.90
N ASN A 299 5.99 15.69 -12.60
CA ASN A 299 6.17 16.89 -11.80
C ASN A 299 7.68 17.18 -11.61
N PRO A 300 8.26 18.21 -12.24
CA PRO A 300 9.67 18.57 -12.05
C PRO A 300 9.98 19.10 -10.64
N ASP A 301 8.96 19.63 -9.96
CA ASP A 301 9.04 20.19 -8.61
C ASP A 301 8.62 19.20 -7.53
N LEU A 302 8.82 17.89 -7.79
CA LEU A 302 8.54 16.84 -6.82
C LEU A 302 9.59 16.88 -5.71
N GLU A 303 9.18 17.28 -4.52
CA GLU A 303 10.07 17.50 -3.37
C GLU A 303 9.73 16.66 -2.15
N VAL A 304 8.45 16.37 -1.93
CA VAL A 304 7.97 15.70 -0.70
C VAL A 304 7.19 14.45 -1.02
N GLY A 305 7.61 13.35 -0.42
CA GLY A 305 6.92 12.08 -0.50
C GLY A 305 6.69 11.45 0.88
N LEU A 306 5.67 10.60 0.98
CA LEU A 306 5.29 9.94 2.21
C LEU A 306 5.19 8.43 2.01
N THR A 307 5.58 7.68 3.04
CA THR A 307 5.30 6.24 3.12
C THR A 307 4.49 5.92 4.36
N HIS A 308 3.50 5.05 4.21
CA HIS A 308 2.63 4.56 5.28
C HIS A 308 2.62 3.04 5.27
N ASN A 309 2.99 2.43 6.40
CA ASN A 309 3.09 0.98 6.53
C ASN A 309 2.35 0.52 7.80
N VAL A 310 1.50 -0.49 7.64
CA VAL A 310 0.67 -1.05 8.73
C VAL A 310 1.11 -2.47 9.02
N GLY A 311 1.19 -2.82 10.29
CA GLY A 311 1.41 -4.17 10.79
C GLY A 311 0.15 -4.71 11.47
N GLY A 312 -0.18 -5.96 11.16
CA GLY A 312 -1.36 -6.62 11.70
C GLY A 312 -2.65 -5.92 11.28
N THR A 313 -3.59 -5.84 12.19
CA THR A 313 -4.93 -5.23 12.01
C THR A 313 -4.96 -3.72 12.31
N GLY A 314 -3.85 -3.03 12.11
CA GLY A 314 -3.68 -1.66 12.59
C GLY A 314 -3.03 -1.59 13.98
N GLY A 315 -2.53 -2.73 14.49
CA GLY A 315 -1.81 -2.81 15.76
C GLY A 315 -0.53 -1.99 15.80
N THR A 316 0.11 -1.79 14.65
CA THR A 316 1.26 -0.88 14.49
C THR A 316 1.14 -0.14 13.17
N CYS A 317 1.38 1.16 13.18
CA CYS A 317 1.50 1.96 11.97
C CYS A 317 2.77 2.81 12.02
N VAL A 318 3.47 2.88 10.89
CA VAL A 318 4.69 3.69 10.73
C VAL A 318 4.54 4.58 9.51
N VAL A 319 4.85 5.86 9.69
CA VAL A 319 4.86 6.86 8.62
C VAL A 319 6.24 7.50 8.53
N HIS A 320 6.76 7.63 7.31
CA HIS A 320 7.99 8.38 7.04
C HIS A 320 7.72 9.44 5.99
N ILE A 321 8.33 10.60 6.16
CA ILE A 321 8.30 11.71 5.21
C ILE A 321 9.70 11.90 4.66
N LEU A 322 9.80 11.87 3.34
CA LEU A 322 11.03 12.03 2.59
C LEU A 322 10.99 13.37 1.84
N ARG A 323 12.14 14.01 1.77
CA ARG A 323 12.32 15.25 1.01
C ARG A 323 13.54 15.13 0.11
N ARG A 324 13.40 15.63 -1.12
CA ARG A 324 14.54 15.80 -2.03
C ARG A 324 15.56 16.78 -1.41
N GLY A 325 16.83 16.39 -1.32
CA GLY A 325 17.93 17.21 -0.81
C GLY A 325 18.53 18.12 -1.85
#